data_ff27cd8f67d59486727d144216f5febc
#
_entry.id   ff27cd8f67d59486727d144216f5febc
#
_cell.length_a   1.000
_cell.length_b   1.000
_cell.length_c   1.000
_cell.angle_alpha   90.00
_cell.angle_beta   90.00
_cell.angle_gamma   90.00
#
_symmetry.space_group_name_H-M   'P 1'
#
loop_
_entity.id
_entity.type
_entity.pdbx_description
1 polymer ?
#
loop_
_entity_poly.entity_id
_entity_poly.type
_entity_poly.pdbx_seq_one_letter_code
_entity_poly.pdbx_strand_id
1 'polypeptide(L)'
;MIQGLEDFKTYNKAMELGESVWSIVATWSYFEKDTIGKQLVRSCDSIAANLSEGLGRYHFKESRNFSFYARGLLFETRTWLDKAMNRKLIDGEVYKTLETALEVIGKMLNTYIKSIGTVNEPEEIYRNPKPPIPNT
;
A
#
# COMPACT_ATOMS: atom_id res chain seq x y z
N MET A 1 -15.37 11.77 -8.13
CA MET A 1 -15.01 10.52 -8.80
C MET A 1 -13.61 10.58 -9.36
N ILE A 2 -12.89 9.47 -9.25
CA ILE A 2 -11.52 9.42 -9.72
C ILE A 2 -11.51 9.27 -11.23
N GLN A 3 -10.93 10.25 -11.92
CA GLN A 3 -10.87 10.25 -13.37
C GLN A 3 -9.53 9.74 -13.89
N GLY A 4 -8.46 10.00 -13.15
CA GLY A 4 -7.14 9.58 -13.53
C GLY A 4 -6.28 9.46 -12.30
N LEU A 5 -5.01 9.04 -12.48
CA LEU A 5 -4.12 8.83 -11.35
C LEU A 5 -3.89 10.10 -10.55
N GLU A 6 -3.88 11.25 -11.20
CA GLU A 6 -3.63 12.51 -10.50
C GLU A 6 -4.73 12.83 -9.50
N ASP A 7 -5.94 12.27 -9.68
CA ASP A 7 -7.05 12.47 -8.75
C ASP A 7 -7.13 11.38 -7.68
N PHE A 8 -6.29 10.37 -7.77
CA PHE A 8 -6.35 9.23 -6.87
C PHE A 8 -5.47 9.51 -5.65
N LYS A 9 -6.07 10.10 -4.62
CA LYS A 9 -5.30 10.60 -3.48
C LYS A 9 -4.56 9.50 -2.73
N THR A 10 -5.17 8.32 -2.59
CA THR A 10 -4.51 7.20 -1.93
C THR A 10 -3.24 6.81 -2.69
N TYR A 11 -3.35 6.75 -4.01
CA TYR A 11 -2.21 6.46 -4.87
C TYR A 11 -1.11 7.52 -4.69
N ASN A 12 -1.50 8.79 -4.68
CA ASN A 12 -0.52 9.86 -4.56
C ASN A 12 0.23 9.80 -3.23
N LYS A 13 -0.48 9.47 -2.15
CA LYS A 13 0.17 9.31 -0.84
C LYS A 13 1.11 8.12 -0.84
N ALA A 14 0.72 7.02 -1.49
CA ALA A 14 1.60 5.85 -1.58
C ALA A 14 2.85 6.17 -2.39
N MET A 15 2.72 6.96 -3.45
CA MET A 15 3.87 7.38 -4.24
C MET A 15 4.83 8.21 -3.40
N GLU A 16 4.30 9.16 -2.62
CA GLU A 16 5.14 9.98 -1.74
C GLU A 16 5.90 9.13 -0.74
N LEU A 17 5.21 8.14 -0.16
CA LEU A 17 5.86 7.27 0.80
C LEU A 17 6.98 6.48 0.14
N GLY A 18 6.75 6.00 -1.08
CA GLY A 18 7.77 5.27 -1.83
C GLY A 18 9.02 6.09 -2.02
N GLU A 19 8.87 7.38 -2.35
CA GLU A 19 10.04 8.25 -2.53
C GLU A 19 10.79 8.46 -1.22
N SER A 20 10.06 8.61 -0.12
CA SER A 20 10.70 8.74 1.19
C SER A 20 11.49 7.49 1.55
N VAL A 21 10.91 6.32 1.33
CA VAL A 21 11.58 5.05 1.61
C VAL A 21 12.81 4.88 0.73
N TRP A 22 12.68 5.20 -0.56
CA TRP A 22 13.81 5.13 -1.49
C TRP A 22 14.98 5.97 -0.98
N SER A 23 14.71 7.21 -0.59
CA SER A 23 15.76 8.13 -0.15
C SER A 23 16.45 7.62 1.10
N ILE A 24 15.70 7.01 2.01
CA ILE A 24 16.26 6.48 3.25
C ILE A 24 17.13 5.27 2.95
N VAL A 25 16.61 4.31 2.20
CA VAL A 25 17.33 3.08 1.91
C VAL A 25 18.58 3.35 1.08
N ALA A 26 18.53 4.37 0.23
CA ALA A 26 19.68 4.72 -0.62
C ALA A 26 20.93 5.05 0.20
N THR A 27 20.77 5.42 1.47
CA THR A 27 21.91 5.75 2.33
C THR A 27 22.48 4.54 3.06
N TRP A 28 21.85 3.37 2.95
CA TRP A 28 22.27 2.19 3.68
C TRP A 28 23.48 1.52 3.03
N SER A 29 24.12 0.61 3.77
CA SER A 29 25.24 -0.16 3.22
C SER A 29 24.75 -1.10 2.13
N TYR A 30 25.69 -1.65 1.35
CA TYR A 30 25.30 -2.57 0.29
C TYR A 30 24.55 -3.78 0.85
N PHE A 31 25.07 -4.34 1.96
CA PHE A 31 24.42 -5.51 2.55
C PHE A 31 23.00 -5.19 2.99
N GLU A 32 22.81 -4.04 3.61
CA GLU A 32 21.51 -3.64 4.09
C GLU A 32 20.56 -3.36 2.92
N LYS A 33 21.06 -2.72 1.87
CA LYS A 33 20.27 -2.49 0.66
C LYS A 33 19.84 -3.81 0.02
N ASP A 34 20.76 -4.75 -0.05
CA ASP A 34 20.55 -5.99 -0.80
C ASP A 34 19.69 -6.98 -0.03
N THR A 35 19.44 -6.73 1.22
CA THR A 35 18.61 -7.59 2.05
C THR A 35 17.32 -6.87 2.41
N ILE A 36 17.29 -6.25 3.58
CA ILE A 36 16.06 -5.62 4.06
C ILE A 36 15.66 -4.41 3.23
N GLY A 37 16.64 -3.67 2.71
CA GLY A 37 16.33 -2.50 1.89
C GLY A 37 15.55 -2.86 0.65
N LYS A 38 15.98 -3.91 -0.04
CA LYS A 38 15.29 -4.40 -1.23
C LYS A 38 13.83 -4.75 -0.91
N GLN A 39 13.60 -5.42 0.20
CA GLN A 39 12.25 -5.83 0.56
C GLN A 39 11.38 -4.63 0.91
N LEU A 40 11.93 -3.67 1.64
CA LEU A 40 11.19 -2.49 2.05
C LEU A 40 10.80 -1.65 0.83
N VAL A 41 11.76 -1.40 -0.07
CA VAL A 41 11.49 -0.61 -1.27
C VAL A 41 10.46 -1.31 -2.14
N ARG A 42 10.65 -2.60 -2.38
CA ARG A 42 9.75 -3.34 -3.27
C ARG A 42 8.33 -3.37 -2.74
N SER A 43 8.15 -3.71 -1.47
CA SER A 43 6.80 -3.79 -0.92
C SER A 43 6.13 -2.42 -0.91
N CYS A 44 6.88 -1.39 -0.57
CA CYS A 44 6.34 -0.05 -0.51
C CYS A 44 5.93 0.46 -1.89
N ASP A 45 6.82 0.32 -2.88
CA ASP A 45 6.51 0.77 -4.23
C ASP A 45 5.35 -0.02 -4.83
N SER A 46 5.18 -1.27 -4.43
CA SER A 46 4.12 -2.11 -4.97
C SER A 46 2.74 -1.68 -4.47
N ILE A 47 2.65 -0.92 -3.39
CA ILE A 47 1.36 -0.39 -2.95
C ILE A 47 0.76 0.48 -4.06
N ALA A 48 1.51 1.47 -4.49
CA ALA A 48 1.03 2.38 -5.54
C ALA A 48 0.82 1.64 -6.85
N ALA A 49 1.72 0.71 -7.19
CA ALA A 49 1.61 -0.05 -8.43
C ALA A 49 0.31 -0.84 -8.48
N ASN A 50 -0.09 -1.46 -7.37
CA ASN A 50 -1.34 -2.22 -7.35
C ASN A 50 -2.56 -1.31 -7.37
N LEU A 51 -2.47 -0.14 -6.74
CA LEU A 51 -3.57 0.81 -6.79
C LEU A 51 -3.80 1.30 -8.22
N SER A 52 -2.72 1.62 -8.94
CA SER A 52 -2.87 2.08 -10.32
C SER A 52 -3.35 0.95 -11.22
N GLU A 53 -2.85 -0.25 -11.01
CA GLU A 53 -3.29 -1.41 -11.79
C GLU A 53 -4.79 -1.64 -11.61
N GLY A 54 -5.26 -1.56 -10.36
CA GLY A 54 -6.68 -1.75 -10.07
C GLY A 54 -7.55 -0.65 -10.67
N LEU A 55 -7.07 0.58 -10.61
CA LEU A 55 -7.83 1.70 -11.19
C LEU A 55 -8.02 1.51 -12.69
N GLY A 56 -7.04 0.91 -13.35
CA GLY A 56 -7.11 0.70 -14.80
C GLY A 56 -7.96 -0.50 -15.21
N ARG A 57 -8.47 -1.27 -14.27
CA ARG A 57 -9.27 -2.45 -14.61
C ARG A 57 -10.70 -2.06 -14.94
N TYR A 58 -11.28 -2.81 -15.87
CA TYR A 58 -12.63 -2.54 -16.33
C TYR A 58 -13.68 -2.96 -15.30
N HIS A 59 -13.47 -4.09 -14.62
CA HIS A 59 -14.46 -4.63 -13.68
C HIS A 59 -14.15 -4.22 -12.25
N PHE A 60 -15.19 -3.85 -11.51
CA PHE A 60 -15.03 -3.43 -10.12
C PHE A 60 -14.48 -4.54 -9.23
N LYS A 61 -14.84 -5.79 -9.54
CA LYS A 61 -14.30 -6.90 -8.76
C LYS A 61 -12.79 -6.97 -8.86
N GLU A 62 -12.25 -6.79 -10.06
CA GLU A 62 -10.80 -6.81 -10.26
C GLU A 62 -10.16 -5.61 -9.59
N SER A 63 -10.78 -4.45 -9.72
CA SER A 63 -10.29 -3.24 -9.09
C SER A 63 -10.18 -3.43 -7.58
N ARG A 64 -11.20 -4.04 -6.98
CA ARG A 64 -11.21 -4.29 -5.56
C ARG A 64 -10.14 -5.30 -5.15
N ASN A 65 -9.93 -6.33 -5.96
CA ASN A 65 -8.89 -7.32 -5.67
C ASN A 65 -7.51 -6.69 -5.63
N PHE A 66 -7.22 -5.80 -6.57
CA PHE A 66 -5.93 -5.10 -6.56
C PHE A 66 -5.80 -4.19 -5.34
N SER A 67 -6.91 -3.64 -4.88
CA SER A 67 -6.89 -2.84 -3.65
C SER A 67 -6.56 -3.69 -2.44
N PHE A 68 -7.06 -4.93 -2.39
CA PHE A 68 -6.70 -5.84 -1.32
C PHE A 68 -5.23 -6.27 -1.41
N TYR A 69 -4.70 -6.43 -2.62
CA TYR A 69 -3.26 -6.69 -2.78
C TYR A 69 -2.45 -5.52 -2.23
N ALA A 70 -2.87 -4.30 -2.56
CA ALA A 70 -2.21 -3.11 -2.03
C ALA A 70 -2.24 -3.10 -0.50
N ARG A 71 -3.36 -3.50 0.08
CA ARG A 71 -3.49 -3.54 1.53
C ARG A 71 -2.53 -4.55 2.15
N GLY A 72 -2.40 -5.73 1.54
CA GLY A 72 -1.44 -6.72 2.01
C GLY A 72 -0.02 -6.22 1.95
N LEU A 73 0.31 -5.48 0.88
CA LEU A 73 1.64 -4.91 0.72
C LEU A 73 1.91 -3.81 1.74
N LEU A 74 0.86 -3.10 2.15
CA LEU A 74 0.99 -2.11 3.19
C LEU A 74 1.39 -2.77 4.51
N PHE A 75 0.78 -3.89 4.85
CA PHE A 75 1.15 -4.65 6.04
C PHE A 75 2.56 -5.21 5.92
N GLU A 76 2.93 -5.68 4.72
CA GLU A 76 4.29 -6.18 4.51
C GLU A 76 5.31 -5.06 4.70
N THR A 77 5.01 -3.88 4.16
CA THR A 77 5.89 -2.72 4.32
C THR A 77 6.08 -2.39 5.79
N ARG A 78 5.00 -2.47 6.58
CA ARG A 78 5.08 -2.24 8.01
C ARG A 78 6.01 -3.25 8.67
N THR A 79 5.97 -4.48 8.25
CA THR A 79 6.84 -5.52 8.78
C THR A 79 8.31 -5.17 8.55
N TRP A 80 8.64 -4.77 7.32
CA TRP A 80 10.03 -4.42 7.02
C TRP A 80 10.45 -3.15 7.74
N LEU A 81 9.52 -2.21 7.91
CA LEU A 81 9.80 -0.99 8.66
C LEU A 81 10.13 -1.32 10.11
N ASP A 82 9.35 -2.22 10.72
CA ASP A 82 9.60 -2.64 12.10
C ASP A 82 10.96 -3.31 12.22
N LYS A 83 11.33 -4.14 11.23
CA LYS A 83 12.65 -4.78 11.25
C LYS A 83 13.77 -3.76 11.12
N ALA A 84 13.56 -2.75 10.26
CA ALA A 84 14.55 -1.69 10.09
C ALA A 84 14.78 -0.95 11.42
N MET A 85 13.69 -0.66 12.12
CA MET A 85 13.78 -0.01 13.41
C MET A 85 14.51 -0.89 14.42
N ASN A 86 14.14 -2.17 14.49
CA ASN A 86 14.76 -3.10 15.41
C ASN A 86 16.26 -3.28 15.15
N ARG A 87 16.66 -3.17 13.89
CA ARG A 87 18.06 -3.31 13.49
C ARG A 87 18.81 -1.99 13.48
N LYS A 88 18.14 -0.94 13.92
CA LYS A 88 18.72 0.40 14.06
C LYS A 88 19.18 1.01 12.75
N LEU A 89 18.49 0.68 11.68
CA LEU A 89 18.74 1.27 10.37
C LEU A 89 18.06 2.61 10.22
N ILE A 90 17.03 2.86 11.01
CA ILE A 90 16.34 4.14 11.09
C ILE A 90 16.16 4.47 12.57
N ASP A 91 16.04 5.76 12.85
CA ASP A 91 15.80 6.18 14.24
C ASP A 91 14.31 6.28 14.50
N GLY A 92 13.96 6.59 15.76
CA GLY A 92 12.57 6.62 16.18
C GLY A 92 11.75 7.69 15.50
N GLU A 93 12.37 8.81 15.16
CA GLU A 93 11.67 9.90 14.50
C GLU A 93 11.30 9.52 13.08
N VAL A 94 12.25 8.95 12.34
CA VAL A 94 12.00 8.47 10.99
C VAL A 94 10.94 7.37 11.00
N TYR A 95 11.08 6.43 11.94
CA TYR A 95 10.11 5.35 12.07
C TYR A 95 8.70 5.90 12.26
N LYS A 96 8.55 6.87 13.17
CA LYS A 96 7.24 7.43 13.48
C LYS A 96 6.64 8.12 12.27
N THR A 97 7.46 8.84 11.52
CA THR A 97 7.00 9.52 10.31
C THR A 97 6.47 8.53 9.28
N LEU A 98 7.23 7.45 9.04
CA LEU A 98 6.82 6.46 8.07
C LEU A 98 5.62 5.65 8.54
N GLU A 99 5.59 5.32 9.83
CA GLU A 99 4.47 4.60 10.40
C GLU A 99 3.18 5.40 10.27
N THR A 100 3.24 6.70 10.56
CA THR A 100 2.09 7.56 10.45
C THR A 100 1.58 7.62 9.00
N ALA A 101 2.51 7.70 8.05
CA ALA A 101 2.13 7.71 6.64
C ALA A 101 1.44 6.41 6.26
N LEU A 102 1.95 5.27 6.73
CA LEU A 102 1.30 3.98 6.45
C LEU A 102 -0.11 3.93 7.03
N GLU A 103 -0.29 4.47 8.24
CA GLU A 103 -1.61 4.49 8.86
C GLU A 103 -2.59 5.33 8.05
N VAL A 104 -2.14 6.49 7.59
CA VAL A 104 -2.99 7.36 6.79
C VAL A 104 -3.39 6.65 5.49
N ILE A 105 -2.42 6.06 4.80
CA ILE A 105 -2.70 5.34 3.56
C ILE A 105 -3.66 4.19 3.82
N GLY A 106 -3.49 3.48 4.94
CA GLY A 106 -4.37 2.37 5.30
C GLY A 106 -5.81 2.80 5.46
N LYS A 107 -6.03 3.92 6.14
CA LYS A 107 -7.37 4.45 6.32
C LYS A 107 -7.99 4.89 5.01
N MET A 108 -7.22 5.59 4.19
CA MET A 108 -7.69 6.03 2.88
C MET A 108 -8.02 4.83 2.00
N LEU A 109 -7.19 3.80 2.06
CA LEU A 109 -7.39 2.60 1.26
C LEU A 109 -8.66 1.87 1.68
N ASN A 110 -8.90 1.74 2.99
CA ASN A 110 -10.13 1.10 3.46
C ASN A 110 -11.37 1.85 2.98
N THR A 111 -11.32 3.18 3.02
CA THR A 111 -12.42 4.00 2.52
C THR A 111 -12.62 3.78 1.03
N TYR A 112 -11.52 3.73 0.27
CA TYR A 112 -11.58 3.51 -1.16
C TYR A 112 -12.18 2.13 -1.49
N ILE A 113 -11.76 1.10 -0.77
CA ILE A 113 -12.28 -0.25 -0.99
C ILE A 113 -13.79 -0.29 -0.78
N LYS A 114 -14.26 0.37 0.27
CA LYS A 114 -15.69 0.42 0.53
C LYS A 114 -16.43 1.12 -0.60
N SER A 115 -15.86 2.19 -1.14
CA SER A 115 -16.53 2.94 -2.19
C SER A 115 -16.68 2.12 -3.47
N ILE A 116 -15.70 1.28 -3.79
CA ILE A 116 -15.80 0.42 -4.96
C ILE A 116 -17.02 -0.50 -4.85
N GLY A 117 -17.22 -1.09 -3.69
CA GLY A 117 -18.27 -2.06 -3.51
C GLY A 117 -19.66 -1.49 -3.45
N THR A 118 -19.81 -0.18 -3.23
CA THR A 118 -21.13 0.38 -3.00
C THR A 118 -21.75 1.05 -4.23
N VAL A 119 -20.99 1.21 -5.31
CA VAL A 119 -21.49 2.03 -6.42
C VAL A 119 -22.15 1.21 -7.51
N ASN A 120 -21.46 0.27 -8.09
CA ASN A 120 -21.98 -0.47 -9.24
C ASN A 120 -21.80 -1.96 -9.13
N GLU A 121 -21.67 -2.45 -7.92
CA GLU A 121 -21.39 -3.85 -7.71
C GLU A 121 -22.64 -4.68 -7.94
N PRO A 122 -22.57 -5.77 -8.72
CA PRO A 122 -23.71 -6.66 -8.86
C PRO A 122 -24.08 -7.29 -7.53
N GLU A 123 -25.36 -7.50 -7.35
CA GLU A 123 -25.87 -7.98 -6.08
C GLU A 123 -25.32 -9.34 -5.69
N GLU A 124 -25.07 -10.21 -6.66
CA GLU A 124 -24.58 -11.54 -6.34
C GLU A 124 -23.20 -11.50 -5.71
N ILE A 125 -22.45 -10.43 -5.91
CA ILE A 125 -21.15 -10.29 -5.29
C ILE A 125 -21.31 -10.14 -3.78
N TYR A 126 -22.36 -9.45 -3.37
CA TYR A 126 -22.62 -9.30 -1.94
C TYR A 126 -23.21 -10.56 -1.34
N ARG A 127 -23.98 -11.28 -2.11
CA ARG A 127 -24.56 -12.53 -1.61
C ARG A 127 -23.52 -13.61 -1.45
N ASN A 128 -22.41 -13.50 -2.14
CA ASN A 128 -21.34 -14.45 -2.04
C ASN A 128 -20.09 -13.75 -1.52
N PRO A 129 -20.12 -13.29 -0.31
CA PRO A 129 -19.19 -12.28 0.18
C PRO A 129 -17.90 -12.83 0.71
N LYS A 130 -17.34 -13.86 0.12
CA LYS A 130 -16.08 -14.28 0.59
C LYS A 130 -15.07 -13.22 0.41
N PRO A 131 -14.49 -12.64 1.45
CA PRO A 131 -13.45 -11.66 1.25
C PRO A 131 -12.25 -12.36 0.64
N PRO A 132 -11.61 -11.73 -0.32
CA PRO A 132 -10.43 -12.34 -0.93
C PRO A 132 -9.31 -12.50 0.05
N ILE A 133 -9.27 -11.66 1.10
CA ILE A 133 -8.25 -11.77 2.10
C ILE A 133 -8.91 -11.82 3.42
N PRO A 134 -8.84 -12.94 4.05
CA PRO A 134 -9.43 -13.01 5.35
C PRO A 134 -8.63 -12.18 6.28
N ASN A 135 -9.03 -11.51 6.77
CA ASN A 135 -8.44 -10.74 7.52
C ASN A 135 -7.47 -10.46 7.67
N THR A 136 -7.27 -10.52 7.10
CA THR A 136 -6.21 -10.25 7.34
C THR A 136 -6.03 -9.49 7.92
#